data_bd5c109fa944101bbf7744f768dc2381
#
_entry.id   bd5c109fa944101bbf7744f768dc2381
#
_cell.length_a   1.000
_cell.length_b   1.000
_cell.length_c   1.000
_cell.angle_alpha   90.00
_cell.angle_beta   90.00
_cell.angle_gamma   90.00
#
_symmetry.space_group_name_H-M   'P 1'
#
loop_
_entity.id
_entity.type
_entity.pdbx_description
1 polymer ?
#
loop_
_entity_poly.entity_id
_entity_poly.type
_entity_poly.pdbx_seq_one_letter_code
_entity_poly.pdbx_strand_id
1 'polypeptide(L)'
;NGAFLRNDEERRREYLSKLEKGETKINAGTLFPHDIVHKYSSTTGWYGGVGKYDATLESLWKALPDTVNECGNTIVVADGSGSMCCNVGGSSRVTALEVANALAIYFAEHSSGDFKDKYITFSSRPQLVDFSQCDSLRDKLRVAYSHSECSNTNIEKVFDLILTTAVNGHMKQEDMPKNVLIISDMEFDSCATCGGNGYGLNRPNSRLFDVIKKRFEDAGYQMP
;
A
#
# COMPACT_ATOMS: atom_id res chain seq x y z
N ASN A 1 -4.91 0.95 26.75
CA ASN A 1 -6.00 0.00 26.56
C ASN A 1 -6.04 -1.10 27.66
N GLY A 2 -4.89 -1.69 28.03
CA GLY A 2 -4.83 -2.76 29.03
C GLY A 2 -5.23 -2.36 30.46
N ALA A 3 -5.05 -1.10 30.85
CA ALA A 3 -5.46 -0.61 32.17
C ALA A 3 -6.99 -0.50 32.28
N PHE A 4 -7.66 0.01 31.25
CA PHE A 4 -9.13 0.08 31.22
C PHE A 4 -9.79 -1.30 31.14
N LEU A 5 -9.20 -2.25 30.42
CA LEU A 5 -9.68 -3.63 30.37
C LEU A 5 -9.71 -4.30 31.76
N ARG A 6 -8.75 -3.94 32.62
CA ARG A 6 -8.62 -4.56 33.95
C ARG A 6 -9.42 -3.85 35.02
N ASN A 7 -9.66 -2.55 34.88
CA ASN A 7 -10.16 -1.71 35.97
C ASN A 7 -11.55 -1.11 35.68
N ASP A 8 -11.99 -1.04 34.40
CA ASP A 8 -13.27 -0.40 34.05
C ASP A 8 -13.72 -0.84 32.66
N GLU A 9 -14.23 -2.06 32.57
CA GLU A 9 -14.67 -2.66 31.29
C GLU A 9 -15.93 -1.97 30.75
N GLU A 10 -16.83 -1.51 31.63
CA GLU A 10 -18.08 -0.86 31.23
C GLU A 10 -17.80 0.49 30.57
N ARG A 11 -16.98 1.32 31.18
CA ARG A 11 -16.55 2.60 30.62
C ARG A 11 -15.79 2.45 29.31
N ARG A 12 -15.00 1.37 29.18
CA ARG A 12 -14.34 1.05 27.93
C ARG A 12 -15.34 0.71 26.83
N ARG A 13 -16.36 -0.11 27.11
CA ARG A 13 -17.42 -0.44 26.14
C ARG A 13 -18.19 0.80 25.71
N GLU A 14 -18.57 1.65 26.67
CA GLU A 14 -19.26 2.91 26.38
C GLU A 14 -18.41 3.81 25.48
N TYR A 15 -17.12 3.97 25.80
CA TYR A 15 -16.19 4.77 24.98
C TYR A 15 -16.04 4.22 23.55
N LEU A 16 -15.88 2.91 23.38
CA LEU A 16 -15.79 2.28 22.06
C LEU A 16 -17.09 2.43 21.28
N SER A 17 -18.24 2.26 21.92
CA SER A 17 -19.54 2.49 21.31
C SER A 17 -19.71 3.94 20.81
N LYS A 18 -19.27 4.92 21.61
CA LYS A 18 -19.27 6.33 21.20
C LYS A 18 -18.32 6.62 20.05
N LEU A 19 -17.15 5.96 20.00
CA LEU A 19 -16.21 6.06 18.88
C LEU A 19 -16.82 5.51 17.59
N GLU A 20 -17.43 4.33 17.65
CA GLU A 20 -18.09 3.70 16.50
C GLU A 20 -19.24 4.54 15.94
N LYS A 21 -19.99 5.21 16.82
CA LYS A 21 -21.08 6.13 16.46
C LYS A 21 -20.60 7.52 16.02
N GLY A 22 -19.31 7.80 16.12
CA GLY A 22 -18.75 9.13 15.81
C GLY A 22 -19.08 10.21 16.85
N GLU A 23 -19.62 9.83 18.03
CA GLU A 23 -19.98 10.75 19.13
C GLU A 23 -18.75 11.26 19.89
N THR A 24 -17.63 10.61 19.76
CA THR A 24 -16.34 11.05 20.30
C THR A 24 -15.22 10.83 19.30
N LYS A 25 -14.13 11.56 19.46
CA LYS A 25 -12.95 11.48 18.58
C LYS A 25 -11.76 10.93 19.35
N ILE A 26 -10.94 10.14 18.64
CA ILE A 26 -9.63 9.71 19.12
C ILE A 26 -8.56 10.55 18.41
N ASN A 27 -7.50 10.91 19.12
CA ASN A 27 -6.40 11.66 18.53
C ASN A 27 -5.36 10.69 17.93
N ALA A 28 -5.14 10.79 16.64
CA ALA A 28 -4.13 10.04 15.91
C ALA A 28 -3.04 10.94 15.29
N GLY A 29 -3.01 12.24 15.60
CA GLY A 29 -2.12 13.21 14.96
C GLY A 29 -0.61 12.98 15.16
N THR A 30 -0.22 12.08 16.06
CA THR A 30 1.19 11.67 16.29
C THR A 30 1.50 10.27 15.80
N LEU A 31 0.52 9.58 15.20
CA LEU A 31 0.67 8.22 14.69
C LEU A 31 0.88 8.25 13.19
N PHE A 32 1.72 7.33 12.71
CA PHE A 32 1.84 7.03 11.30
C PHE A 32 0.97 5.81 10.93
N PRO A 33 0.57 5.66 9.65
CA PRO A 33 -0.21 4.52 9.20
C PRO A 33 0.38 3.16 9.63
N HIS A 34 1.69 3.00 9.53
CA HIS A 34 2.38 1.76 9.90
C HIS A 34 2.36 1.46 11.41
N ASP A 35 2.23 2.47 12.29
CA ASP A 35 2.10 2.24 13.73
C ASP A 35 0.81 1.48 14.07
N ILE A 36 -0.26 1.76 13.33
CA ILE A 36 -1.56 1.11 13.51
C ILE A 36 -1.53 -0.28 12.89
N VAL A 37 -0.98 -0.40 11.69
CA VAL A 37 -0.83 -1.70 11.00
C VAL A 37 0.01 -2.66 11.82
N HIS A 38 1.15 -2.21 12.37
CA HIS A 38 1.99 -3.02 13.24
C HIS A 38 1.23 -3.62 14.44
N LYS A 39 0.26 -2.87 15.00
CA LYS A 39 -0.58 -3.38 16.10
C LYS A 39 -1.61 -4.42 15.65
N TYR A 40 -1.99 -4.41 14.38
CA TYR A 40 -2.80 -5.45 13.77
C TYR A 40 -1.99 -6.68 13.37
N SER A 41 -0.68 -6.53 13.14
CA SER A 41 0.19 -7.62 12.72
C SER A 41 0.26 -8.69 13.79
N SER A 42 0.18 -9.93 13.38
CA SER A 42 0.40 -11.10 14.22
C SER A 42 1.63 -11.86 13.74
N THR A 43 2.33 -12.50 14.66
CA THR A 43 3.52 -13.30 14.36
C THR A 43 3.18 -14.68 13.74
N THR A 44 1.92 -14.87 13.31
CA THR A 44 1.44 -16.16 12.80
C THR A 44 1.71 -16.25 11.29
N GLY A 45 2.58 -17.15 10.87
CA GLY A 45 2.93 -17.39 9.46
C GLY A 45 4.24 -16.70 9.02
N TRP A 46 4.72 -17.06 7.84
CA TRP A 46 5.99 -16.56 7.28
C TRP A 46 5.96 -15.06 6.98
N TYR A 47 4.86 -14.56 6.43
CA TYR A 47 4.63 -13.15 6.15
C TYR A 47 3.93 -12.40 7.29
N GLY A 48 3.76 -13.08 8.45
CA GLY A 48 2.88 -12.57 9.49
C GLY A 48 1.40 -12.84 9.17
N GLY A 49 0.52 -12.16 9.87
CA GLY A 49 -0.91 -12.29 9.68
C GLY A 49 -1.63 -11.10 10.30
N VAL A 50 -2.95 -11.10 10.19
CA VAL A 50 -3.79 -10.03 10.74
C VAL A 50 -4.53 -10.52 11.97
N GLY A 51 -4.41 -9.79 13.07
CA GLY A 51 -5.06 -10.08 14.33
C GLY A 51 -6.59 -9.97 14.28
N LYS A 52 -7.22 -10.08 15.45
CA LYS A 52 -8.66 -9.89 15.58
C LYS A 52 -9.03 -8.42 15.38
N TYR A 53 -10.28 -8.19 14.96
CA TYR A 53 -10.84 -6.84 14.86
C TYR A 53 -10.69 -6.08 16.18
N ASP A 54 -10.22 -4.84 16.10
CA ASP A 54 -10.09 -3.91 17.22
C ASP A 54 -10.67 -2.54 16.84
N ALA A 55 -11.82 -2.20 17.43
CA ALA A 55 -12.52 -0.94 17.18
C ALA A 55 -11.67 0.30 17.50
N THR A 56 -10.70 0.18 18.41
CA THR A 56 -9.78 1.28 18.70
C THR A 56 -8.81 1.52 17.55
N LEU A 57 -8.25 0.46 16.98
CA LEU A 57 -7.34 0.56 15.83
C LEU A 57 -8.06 1.09 14.59
N GLU A 58 -9.29 0.62 14.33
CA GLU A 58 -10.13 1.15 13.25
C GLU A 58 -10.42 2.65 13.43
N SER A 59 -10.73 3.07 14.65
CA SER A 59 -10.99 4.48 14.96
C SER A 59 -9.73 5.34 14.86
N LEU A 60 -8.57 4.83 15.26
CA LEU A 60 -7.28 5.50 15.08
C LEU A 60 -6.93 5.66 13.61
N TRP A 61 -7.18 4.63 12.80
CA TRP A 61 -6.96 4.68 11.36
C TRP A 61 -7.79 5.77 10.69
N LYS A 62 -9.10 5.79 10.98
CA LYS A 62 -10.03 6.81 10.46
C LYS A 62 -9.71 8.23 10.93
N ALA A 63 -9.00 8.37 12.05
CA ALA A 63 -8.60 9.66 12.61
C ALA A 63 -7.21 10.12 12.16
N LEU A 64 -6.51 9.36 11.31
CA LEU A 64 -5.26 9.81 10.72
C LEU A 64 -5.48 11.09 9.92
N PRO A 65 -4.56 12.06 10.00
CA PRO A 65 -4.65 13.27 9.20
C PRO A 65 -4.51 12.92 7.71
N ASP A 66 -5.31 13.56 6.88
CA ASP A 66 -5.15 13.45 5.42
C ASP A 66 -3.96 14.30 4.98
N THR A 67 -2.85 13.63 4.67
CA THR A 67 -1.60 14.25 4.21
C THR A 67 -1.35 14.00 2.72
N VAL A 68 -2.26 13.33 2.02
CA VAL A 68 -2.10 12.91 0.62
C VAL A 68 -2.73 13.89 -0.36
N ASN A 69 -3.66 14.74 0.08
CA ASN A 69 -4.39 15.68 -0.78
C ASN A 69 -3.49 16.58 -1.63
N GLU A 70 -2.29 16.91 -1.14
CA GLU A 70 -1.32 17.73 -1.88
C GLU A 70 -0.54 16.94 -2.94
N CYS A 71 -0.51 15.62 -2.85
CA CYS A 71 0.24 14.75 -3.76
C CYS A 71 -0.51 14.47 -5.08
N GLY A 72 -1.79 14.82 -5.17
CA GLY A 72 -2.64 14.48 -6.32
C GLY A 72 -2.98 12.98 -6.35
N ASN A 73 -3.59 12.54 -7.45
CA ASN A 73 -3.97 11.14 -7.63
C ASN A 73 -2.71 10.26 -7.77
N THR A 74 -2.42 9.47 -6.74
CA THR A 74 -1.21 8.65 -6.63
C THR A 74 -1.58 7.17 -6.50
N ILE A 75 -1.06 6.32 -7.39
CA ILE A 75 -1.15 4.87 -7.25
C ILE A 75 0.09 4.33 -6.54
N VAL A 76 -0.13 3.51 -5.51
CA VAL A 76 0.98 2.83 -4.82
C VAL A 76 1.26 1.49 -5.47
N VAL A 77 2.54 1.19 -5.61
CA VAL A 77 3.07 -0.11 -6.02
C VAL A 77 3.84 -0.66 -4.83
N ALA A 78 3.27 -1.68 -4.19
CA ALA A 78 3.80 -2.23 -2.95
C ALA A 78 4.49 -3.58 -3.19
N ASP A 79 5.73 -3.67 -2.74
CA ASP A 79 6.51 -4.89 -2.77
C ASP A 79 6.07 -5.83 -1.64
N GLY A 80 5.69 -7.05 -2.00
CA GLY A 80 5.29 -8.12 -1.09
C GLY A 80 6.32 -9.24 -0.99
N SER A 81 7.54 -9.03 -1.47
CA SER A 81 8.61 -10.03 -1.47
C SER A 81 9.08 -10.40 -0.06
N GLY A 82 9.77 -11.54 0.06
CA GLY A 82 10.25 -12.03 1.34
C GLY A 82 11.29 -11.13 2.03
N SER A 83 12.09 -10.40 1.26
CA SER A 83 13.06 -9.41 1.78
C SER A 83 12.36 -8.27 2.53
N MET A 84 11.14 -7.90 2.15
CA MET A 84 10.32 -6.90 2.85
C MET A 84 9.90 -7.32 4.28
N CYS A 85 10.12 -8.58 4.68
CA CYS A 85 9.92 -9.02 6.07
C CYS A 85 11.03 -8.54 7.03
N CYS A 86 12.06 -7.85 6.55
CA CYS A 86 13.08 -7.25 7.39
C CYS A 86 12.53 -6.05 8.20
N ASN A 87 13.11 -5.82 9.39
CA ASN A 87 12.74 -4.67 10.21
C ASN A 87 13.31 -3.37 9.63
N VAL A 88 12.50 -2.30 9.66
CA VAL A 88 12.96 -0.96 9.26
C VAL A 88 13.60 -0.24 10.44
N GLY A 89 14.90 0.14 10.28
CA GLY A 89 15.64 0.84 11.32
C GLY A 89 16.07 -0.07 12.48
N GLY A 90 17.28 0.10 12.97
CA GLY A 90 18.02 -0.84 13.82
C GLY A 90 17.37 -1.27 15.14
N SER A 91 16.35 -0.59 15.66
CA SER A 91 15.64 -0.96 16.90
C SER A 91 14.11 -1.06 16.71
N SER A 92 13.61 -0.78 15.53
CA SER A 92 12.18 -0.91 15.20
C SER A 92 11.79 -2.39 15.11
N ARG A 93 10.60 -2.71 15.57
CA ARG A 93 9.96 -4.01 15.33
C ARG A 93 9.03 -4.00 14.11
N VAL A 94 8.88 -2.84 13.47
CA VAL A 94 8.07 -2.67 12.28
C VAL A 94 8.84 -3.22 11.08
N THR A 95 8.19 -4.00 10.24
CA THR A 95 8.78 -4.54 9.01
C THR A 95 8.54 -3.61 7.82
N ALA A 96 9.37 -3.71 6.79
CA ALA A 96 9.19 -2.99 5.54
C ALA A 96 7.84 -3.35 4.89
N LEU A 97 7.41 -4.61 4.99
CA LEU A 97 6.12 -5.10 4.50
C LEU A 97 4.94 -4.40 5.22
N GLU A 98 5.02 -4.21 6.55
CA GLU A 98 4.00 -3.48 7.30
C GLU A 98 3.91 -2.02 6.84
N VAL A 99 5.04 -1.38 6.57
CA VAL A 99 5.07 -0.02 6.03
C VAL A 99 4.47 0.03 4.63
N ALA A 100 4.85 -0.89 3.75
CA ALA A 100 4.35 -0.97 2.38
C ALA A 100 2.83 -1.17 2.35
N ASN A 101 2.30 -2.14 3.10
CA ASN A 101 0.86 -2.39 3.20
C ASN A 101 0.11 -1.20 3.82
N ALA A 102 0.66 -0.57 4.86
CA ALA A 102 0.06 0.60 5.48
C ALA A 102 -0.08 1.76 4.50
N LEU A 103 0.98 2.07 3.76
CA LEU A 103 0.96 3.15 2.77
C LEU A 103 0.08 2.78 1.57
N ALA A 104 0.09 1.52 1.10
CA ALA A 104 -0.77 1.08 0.01
C ALA A 104 -2.25 1.31 0.35
N ILE A 105 -2.69 0.91 1.54
CA ILE A 105 -4.08 1.11 1.97
C ILE A 105 -4.38 2.59 2.18
N TYR A 106 -3.47 3.32 2.84
CA TYR A 106 -3.67 4.74 3.15
C TYR A 106 -3.82 5.59 1.87
N PHE A 107 -2.93 5.43 0.89
CA PHE A 107 -3.04 6.14 -0.38
C PHE A 107 -4.25 5.68 -1.20
N ALA A 108 -4.58 4.38 -1.21
CA ALA A 108 -5.75 3.87 -1.91
C ALA A 108 -7.05 4.53 -1.42
N GLU A 109 -7.21 4.69 -0.11
CA GLU A 109 -8.38 5.36 0.50
C GLU A 109 -8.50 6.84 0.15
N HIS A 110 -7.36 7.52 -0.07
CA HIS A 110 -7.30 8.95 -0.37
C HIS A 110 -7.19 9.25 -1.88
N SER A 111 -7.04 8.21 -2.71
CA SER A 111 -7.03 8.35 -4.17
C SER A 111 -8.44 8.64 -4.72
N SER A 112 -8.49 9.11 -5.96
CA SER A 112 -9.74 9.41 -6.67
C SER A 112 -9.81 8.70 -8.02
N GLY A 113 -10.97 8.77 -8.69
CA GLY A 113 -11.17 8.14 -9.99
C GLY A 113 -11.18 6.62 -9.92
N ASP A 114 -10.84 5.98 -11.03
CA ASP A 114 -10.92 4.52 -11.19
C ASP A 114 -9.84 3.77 -10.42
N PHE A 115 -8.81 4.46 -9.93
CA PHE A 115 -7.75 3.90 -9.07
C PHE A 115 -8.04 4.08 -7.56
N LYS A 116 -9.18 4.68 -7.20
CA LYS A 116 -9.62 4.76 -5.82
C LYS A 116 -9.77 3.36 -5.22
N ASP A 117 -9.39 3.23 -3.95
CA ASP A 117 -9.41 1.97 -3.20
C ASP A 117 -8.57 0.85 -3.84
N LYS A 118 -7.56 1.20 -4.66
CA LYS A 118 -6.71 0.22 -5.34
C LYS A 118 -5.22 0.50 -5.14
N TYR A 119 -4.44 -0.57 -5.18
CA TYR A 119 -2.98 -0.51 -5.28
C TYR A 119 -2.48 -1.60 -6.23
N ILE A 120 -1.21 -1.54 -6.60
CA ILE A 120 -0.58 -2.54 -7.47
C ILE A 120 0.45 -3.33 -6.66
N THR A 121 0.44 -4.66 -6.81
CA THR A 121 1.52 -5.49 -6.26
C THR A 121 2.78 -5.33 -7.11
N PHE A 122 3.94 -5.18 -6.44
CA PHE A 122 5.22 -5.15 -7.15
C PHE A 122 5.79 -6.57 -7.22
N SER A 123 5.51 -7.25 -8.32
CA SER A 123 5.88 -8.65 -8.53
C SER A 123 6.24 -8.93 -10.00
N SER A 124 6.61 -10.17 -10.32
CA SER A 124 6.82 -10.62 -11.70
C SER A 124 5.52 -10.61 -12.55
N ARG A 125 4.38 -10.62 -11.87
CA ARG A 125 3.02 -10.51 -12.44
C ARG A 125 2.21 -9.52 -11.60
N PRO A 126 2.43 -8.21 -11.77
CA PRO A 126 1.73 -7.20 -11.00
C PRO A 126 0.21 -7.35 -11.13
N GLN A 127 -0.49 -7.16 -10.02
CA GLN A 127 -1.95 -7.25 -9.95
C GLN A 127 -2.49 -5.93 -9.40
N LEU A 128 -3.61 -5.49 -9.96
CA LEU A 128 -4.39 -4.39 -9.41
C LEU A 128 -5.30 -4.96 -8.32
N VAL A 129 -4.98 -4.69 -7.07
CA VAL A 129 -5.73 -5.16 -5.90
C VAL A 129 -6.77 -4.11 -5.52
N ASP A 130 -8.00 -4.55 -5.33
CA ASP A 130 -9.15 -3.70 -5.06
C ASP A 130 -9.65 -3.89 -3.62
N PHE A 131 -9.74 -2.81 -2.86
CA PHE A 131 -10.24 -2.76 -1.49
C PHE A 131 -11.69 -2.29 -1.37
N SER A 132 -12.37 -1.99 -2.49
CA SER A 132 -13.71 -1.41 -2.49
C SER A 132 -14.77 -2.25 -1.76
N GLN A 133 -14.53 -3.55 -1.62
CA GLN A 133 -15.42 -4.47 -0.90
C GLN A 133 -14.98 -4.71 0.56
N CYS A 134 -14.00 -3.96 1.05
CA CYS A 134 -13.49 -4.11 2.41
C CYS A 134 -14.07 -3.02 3.33
N ASP A 135 -14.79 -3.42 4.36
CA ASP A 135 -15.45 -2.51 5.29
C ASP A 135 -14.53 -1.99 6.40
N SER A 136 -13.40 -2.64 6.65
CA SER A 136 -12.47 -2.32 7.73
C SER A 136 -11.01 -2.33 7.28
N LEU A 137 -10.16 -1.61 8.03
CA LEU A 137 -8.70 -1.71 7.87
C LEU A 137 -8.23 -3.16 7.98
N ARG A 138 -8.81 -3.91 8.93
CA ARG A 138 -8.49 -5.32 9.11
C ARG A 138 -8.72 -6.13 7.85
N ASP A 139 -9.84 -5.92 7.17
CA ASP A 139 -10.17 -6.68 5.96
C ASP A 139 -9.26 -6.28 4.80
N LYS A 140 -8.94 -4.98 4.66
CA LYS A 140 -7.96 -4.48 3.69
C LYS A 140 -6.58 -5.10 3.92
N LEU A 141 -6.13 -5.17 5.18
CA LEU A 141 -4.87 -5.83 5.53
C LEU A 141 -4.88 -7.32 5.17
N ARG A 142 -5.97 -8.03 5.41
CA ARG A 142 -6.08 -9.45 5.02
C ARG A 142 -5.95 -9.63 3.51
N VAL A 143 -6.58 -8.76 2.73
CA VAL A 143 -6.44 -8.75 1.28
C VAL A 143 -5.00 -8.44 0.89
N ALA A 144 -4.37 -7.39 1.45
CA ALA A 144 -2.99 -7.03 1.13
C ALA A 144 -2.00 -8.17 1.45
N TYR A 145 -2.09 -8.77 2.62
CA TYR A 145 -1.24 -9.91 3.00
C TYR A 145 -1.47 -11.16 2.13
N SER A 146 -2.70 -11.37 1.63
CA SER A 146 -2.97 -12.50 0.73
C SER A 146 -2.34 -12.35 -0.66
N HIS A 147 -1.94 -11.13 -1.03
CA HIS A 147 -1.25 -10.81 -2.28
C HIS A 147 0.28 -10.64 -2.09
N SER A 148 0.80 -10.87 -0.88
CA SER A 148 2.24 -10.92 -0.65
C SER A 148 2.80 -12.22 -1.20
N GLU A 149 3.73 -12.13 -2.13
CA GLU A 149 4.35 -13.30 -2.77
C GLU A 149 5.86 -13.09 -2.96
N CYS A 150 6.62 -14.18 -2.78
CA CYS A 150 8.04 -14.22 -3.12
C CYS A 150 8.20 -14.30 -4.63
N SER A 151 8.20 -13.19 -5.32
CA SER A 151 8.46 -13.15 -6.75
C SER A 151 9.33 -11.96 -7.11
N ASN A 152 9.93 -12.05 -8.27
CA ASN A 152 10.77 -11.01 -8.83
C ASN A 152 9.97 -9.75 -9.14
N THR A 153 10.56 -8.58 -9.01
CA THR A 153 9.94 -7.28 -9.24
C THR A 153 10.15 -6.79 -10.66
N ASN A 154 9.08 -6.44 -11.38
CA ASN A 154 9.15 -5.99 -12.78
C ASN A 154 8.42 -4.66 -12.97
N ILE A 155 9.21 -3.59 -13.07
CA ILE A 155 8.70 -2.22 -13.22
C ILE A 155 7.99 -1.99 -14.55
N GLU A 156 8.48 -2.58 -15.64
CA GLU A 156 7.87 -2.45 -16.96
C GLU A 156 6.43 -2.95 -16.97
N LYS A 157 6.21 -4.13 -16.36
CA LYS A 157 4.87 -4.72 -16.26
C LYS A 157 3.93 -3.92 -15.37
N VAL A 158 4.43 -3.19 -14.37
CA VAL A 158 3.62 -2.27 -13.57
C VAL A 158 3.03 -1.18 -14.45
N PHE A 159 3.86 -0.53 -15.26
CA PHE A 159 3.37 0.50 -16.18
C PHE A 159 2.49 -0.06 -17.29
N ASP A 160 2.79 -1.26 -17.81
CA ASP A 160 1.92 -1.96 -18.77
C ASP A 160 0.54 -2.28 -18.15
N LEU A 161 0.49 -2.65 -16.87
CA LEU A 161 -0.78 -2.86 -16.15
C LEU A 161 -1.59 -1.57 -16.01
N ILE A 162 -0.94 -0.46 -15.63
CA ILE A 162 -1.59 0.86 -15.54
C ILE A 162 -2.18 1.25 -16.90
N LEU A 163 -1.37 1.16 -17.96
CA LEU A 163 -1.79 1.50 -19.32
C LEU A 163 -2.93 0.61 -19.81
N THR A 164 -2.81 -0.70 -19.61
CA THR A 164 -3.85 -1.67 -20.01
C THR A 164 -5.15 -1.40 -19.28
N THR A 165 -5.09 -1.08 -17.98
CA THR A 165 -6.26 -0.71 -17.17
C THR A 165 -6.93 0.54 -17.72
N ALA A 166 -6.15 1.56 -18.07
CA ALA A 166 -6.65 2.81 -18.64
C ALA A 166 -7.32 2.60 -20.00
N VAL A 167 -6.66 1.87 -20.90
CA VAL A 167 -7.18 1.59 -22.26
C VAL A 167 -8.46 0.76 -22.18
N ASN A 168 -8.48 -0.31 -21.40
CA ASN A 168 -9.65 -1.19 -21.26
C ASN A 168 -10.82 -0.48 -20.58
N GLY A 169 -10.55 0.40 -19.62
CA GLY A 169 -11.56 1.21 -18.92
C GLY A 169 -11.99 2.45 -19.70
N HIS A 170 -11.40 2.72 -20.90
CA HIS A 170 -11.61 3.96 -21.64
C HIS A 170 -11.47 5.21 -20.78
N MET A 171 -10.48 5.20 -19.88
CA MET A 171 -10.25 6.26 -18.92
C MET A 171 -9.90 7.58 -19.61
N LYS A 172 -10.29 8.68 -19.02
CA LYS A 172 -9.79 9.98 -19.41
C LYS A 172 -8.42 10.23 -18.76
N GLN A 173 -7.62 11.11 -19.38
CA GLN A 173 -6.33 11.50 -18.81
C GLN A 173 -6.46 12.08 -17.39
N GLU A 174 -7.54 12.79 -17.11
CA GLU A 174 -7.81 13.40 -15.78
C GLU A 174 -8.03 12.36 -14.67
N ASP A 175 -8.50 11.15 -15.02
CA ASP A 175 -8.75 10.03 -14.12
C ASP A 175 -7.50 9.14 -13.91
N MET A 176 -6.46 9.35 -14.73
CA MET A 176 -5.21 8.64 -14.59
C MET A 176 -4.45 9.06 -13.32
N PRO A 177 -3.68 8.16 -12.70
CA PRO A 177 -2.76 8.55 -11.65
C PRO A 177 -1.76 9.56 -12.20
N LYS A 178 -1.46 10.58 -11.40
CA LYS A 178 -0.41 11.57 -11.71
C LYS A 178 0.96 11.11 -11.23
N ASN A 179 0.96 10.24 -10.24
CA ASN A 179 2.18 9.74 -9.62
C ASN A 179 2.07 8.23 -9.40
N VAL A 180 3.20 7.56 -9.51
CA VAL A 180 3.39 6.15 -9.12
C VAL A 180 4.38 6.13 -7.96
N LEU A 181 3.92 5.72 -6.77
CA LEU A 181 4.76 5.56 -5.59
C LEU A 181 5.15 4.09 -5.42
N ILE A 182 6.41 3.76 -5.68
CA ILE A 182 6.93 2.40 -5.52
C ILE A 182 7.54 2.27 -4.14
N ILE A 183 7.10 1.28 -3.37
CA ILE A 183 7.60 0.96 -2.03
C ILE A 183 8.21 -0.42 -2.07
N SER A 184 9.56 -0.46 -2.03
CA SER A 184 10.37 -1.66 -2.13
C SER A 184 11.67 -1.46 -1.37
N ASP A 185 12.34 -2.54 -1.00
CA ASP A 185 13.72 -2.53 -0.47
C ASP A 185 14.77 -2.31 -1.57
N MET A 186 14.32 -2.01 -2.79
CA MET A 186 15.15 -1.69 -3.95
C MET A 186 15.96 -2.87 -4.52
N GLU A 187 15.66 -4.09 -4.13
CA GLU A 187 16.19 -5.29 -4.80
C GLU A 187 15.41 -5.54 -6.10
N PHE A 188 15.64 -4.67 -7.10
CA PHE A 188 15.04 -4.86 -8.42
C PHE A 188 15.77 -5.95 -9.20
N ASP A 189 15.02 -6.89 -9.72
CA ASP A 189 15.57 -7.79 -10.73
C ASP A 189 16.00 -7.04 -11.98
N SER A 190 16.90 -7.66 -12.73
CA SER A 190 17.37 -7.16 -14.02
C SER A 190 16.22 -7.10 -15.04
N CYS A 191 15.32 -6.16 -14.84
CA CYS A 191 14.23 -5.87 -15.76
C CYS A 191 14.73 -5.00 -16.88
N ALA A 192 15.43 -5.52 -17.75
CA ALA A 192 15.79 -5.11 -19.09
C ALA A 192 17.16 -5.68 -19.36
N THR A 193 17.21 -6.74 -20.09
CA THR A 193 18.40 -7.25 -20.77
C THR A 193 18.96 -6.17 -21.71
N CYS A 194 19.68 -5.22 -21.14
CA CYS A 194 20.67 -4.46 -21.89
C CYS A 194 22.01 -5.08 -21.51
N GLY A 195 22.53 -5.93 -22.41
CA GLY A 195 23.74 -6.71 -22.25
C GLY A 195 24.86 -5.97 -21.53
N GLY A 196 25.30 -6.55 -20.43
CA GLY A 196 26.42 -6.13 -19.63
C GLY A 196 26.69 -7.16 -18.55
N ASN A 197 27.73 -7.95 -18.75
CA ASN A 197 28.29 -8.79 -17.70
C ASN A 197 28.77 -7.90 -16.55
N GLY A 198 28.18 -8.02 -15.36
CA GLY A 198 28.74 -7.36 -14.20
C GLY A 198 27.78 -7.38 -13.02
N TYR A 199 28.26 -7.81 -11.88
CA TYR A 199 27.65 -7.62 -10.58
C TYR A 199 27.50 -6.12 -10.27
N GLY A 200 26.41 -5.52 -10.64
CA GLY A 200 26.11 -4.11 -10.38
C GLY A 200 24.63 -3.95 -10.09
N LEU A 201 24.33 -3.14 -9.07
CA LEU A 201 22.98 -2.67 -8.74
C LEU A 201 22.27 -2.25 -10.03
N ASN A 202 21.28 -3.03 -10.46
CA ASN A 202 20.54 -2.78 -11.69
C ASN A 202 19.65 -1.56 -11.49
N ARG A 203 20.15 -0.38 -11.89
CA ARG A 203 19.32 0.81 -12.00
C ARG A 203 18.46 0.68 -13.25
N PRO A 204 17.17 1.03 -13.22
CA PRO A 204 16.35 1.12 -14.41
C PRO A 204 17.07 2.00 -15.44
N ASN A 205 17.25 1.48 -16.65
CA ASN A 205 17.92 2.23 -17.69
C ASN A 205 17.00 3.38 -18.16
N SER A 206 17.54 4.57 -18.37
CA SER A 206 16.80 5.71 -18.94
C SER A 206 16.02 5.32 -20.22
N ARG A 207 16.57 4.43 -21.04
CA ARG A 207 15.89 3.89 -22.23
C ARG A 207 14.61 3.12 -21.92
N LEU A 208 14.50 2.46 -20.76
CA LEU A 208 13.29 1.74 -20.38
C LEU A 208 12.13 2.73 -20.19
N PHE A 209 12.36 3.80 -19.45
CA PHE A 209 11.34 4.82 -19.26
C PHE A 209 10.96 5.56 -20.56
N ASP A 210 11.91 5.77 -21.46
CA ASP A 210 11.62 6.32 -22.80
C ASP A 210 10.69 5.40 -23.60
N VAL A 211 10.91 4.08 -23.52
CA VAL A 211 10.06 3.08 -24.18
C VAL A 211 8.67 3.05 -23.55
N ILE A 212 8.59 3.04 -22.23
CA ILE A 212 7.31 3.07 -21.50
C ILE A 212 6.54 4.35 -21.85
N LYS A 213 7.19 5.50 -21.78
CA LYS A 213 6.59 6.80 -22.12
C LYS A 213 6.01 6.79 -23.53
N LYS A 214 6.77 6.27 -24.49
CA LYS A 214 6.29 6.16 -25.87
C LYS A 214 5.04 5.27 -25.98
N ARG A 215 4.96 4.15 -25.24
CA ARG A 215 3.75 3.30 -25.23
C ARG A 215 2.53 4.07 -24.72
N PHE A 216 2.69 4.89 -23.70
CA PHE A 216 1.60 5.74 -23.20
C PHE A 216 1.19 6.78 -24.23
N GLU A 217 2.15 7.47 -24.86
CA GLU A 217 1.90 8.46 -25.92
C GLU A 217 1.19 7.83 -27.12
N ASP A 218 1.64 6.65 -27.59
CA ASP A 218 1.04 5.90 -28.71
C ASP A 218 -0.41 5.49 -28.39
N ALA A 219 -0.76 5.28 -27.11
CA ALA A 219 -2.11 4.99 -26.65
C ALA A 219 -2.94 6.24 -26.33
N GLY A 220 -2.39 7.44 -26.48
CA GLY A 220 -3.06 8.72 -26.25
C GLY A 220 -3.06 9.18 -24.81
N TYR A 221 -2.18 8.64 -23.95
CA TYR A 221 -2.06 8.99 -22.54
C TYR A 221 -0.71 9.65 -22.22
N GLN A 222 -0.71 10.44 -21.16
CA GLN A 222 0.53 10.87 -20.51
C GLN A 222 0.91 9.82 -19.46
N MET A 223 2.18 9.47 -19.42
CA MET A 223 2.74 8.57 -18.40
C MET A 223 2.69 9.26 -17.02
N PRO A 224 2.25 8.54 -15.97
CA PRO A 224 2.27 9.05 -14.60
C PRO A 224 3.68 9.37 -14.08
#